data_8629dbfa4c40e0d5523cb8f91e9c2da4
#
_entry.id   8629dbfa4c40e0d5523cb8f91e9c2da4
#
_cell.length_a   1.000
_cell.length_b   1.000
_cell.length_c   1.000
_cell.angle_alpha   90.00
_cell.angle_beta   90.00
_cell.angle_gamma   90.00
#
_symmetry.space_group_name_H-M   'P 1'
#
loop_
_entity.id
_entity.type
_entity.pdbx_description
1 polymer ?
#
loop_
_entity_poly.entity_id
_entity_poly.type
_entity_poly.pdbx_seq_one_letter_code
_entity_poly.pdbx_strand_id
1 'polypeptide(L)'
;MQILRIGGSLFVGIRNLCCWKRFFALIDTAFIHRRAENNVGDFACTPGNYFDLGRHEFFGFSQEIPSCNLAVLGGGQVFRDVVNSTTYDLGRAKKRVVWGVGISPKDRASVGYDLVEGNCDLVSTRNWGIEGCEYVPCASAMSPLFDNAPEPTHDVVLFGHAKKSDKLVRVSGMPEQNNHSGTMADAVKFIASGATVVTNSFHGTYWAMCLGRKVLCVPFNRKFEFFRENPVMASPDDWPDQIKNAERREGVLPNARVLNQQFYEKVQNLI
;
A
#
# COMPACT_ATOMS: atom_id res chain seq x y z
N MET A 1 -46.09 -12.44 70.71
CA MET A 1 -45.09 -11.95 71.68
C MET A 1 -43.70 -12.41 71.21
N GLN A 2 -42.91 -11.60 70.87
CA GLN A 2 -41.47 -11.42 70.76
C GLN A 2 -41.06 -10.75 69.43
N ILE A 3 -40.63 -9.52 69.60
CA ILE A 3 -40.05 -8.63 68.61
C ILE A 3 -38.57 -9.00 68.52
N LEU A 4 -38.08 -9.21 67.34
CA LEU A 4 -36.61 -9.12 67.04
C LEU A 4 -36.40 -8.16 65.88
N ARG A 5 -35.93 -6.99 66.22
CA ARG A 5 -35.29 -6.02 65.23
C ARG A 5 -33.93 -6.52 64.90
N ILE A 6 -33.65 -6.63 63.61
CA ILE A 6 -32.26 -6.64 63.10
C ILE A 6 -32.19 -5.64 62.00
N GLY A 7 -31.20 -4.71 62.15
CA GLY A 7 -31.02 -3.54 61.34
C GLY A 7 -30.65 -3.84 59.92
N GLY A 8 -31.22 -3.08 58.98
CA GLY A 8 -30.88 -3.09 57.58
C GLY A 8 -30.02 -1.87 57.25
N SER A 9 -28.76 -2.09 56.96
CA SER A 9 -27.94 -1.11 56.30
C SER A 9 -28.37 -0.98 54.84
N LEU A 10 -28.76 0.21 54.42
CA LEU A 10 -28.90 0.58 53.01
C LEU A 10 -27.49 0.67 52.39
N PHE A 11 -27.09 -0.32 51.63
CA PHE A 11 -25.99 -0.17 50.71
C PHE A 11 -26.47 0.53 49.44
N VAL A 12 -26.22 1.84 49.35
CA VAL A 12 -26.29 2.56 48.09
C VAL A 12 -25.09 2.15 47.28
N GLY A 13 -25.28 1.21 46.36
CA GLY A 13 -24.27 0.84 45.36
C GLY A 13 -24.02 2.01 44.41
N ILE A 14 -22.98 2.77 44.68
CA ILE A 14 -22.41 3.70 43.71
C ILE A 14 -21.82 2.82 42.58
N ARG A 15 -22.59 2.64 41.52
CA ARG A 15 -22.02 2.16 40.25
C ARG A 15 -21.04 3.24 39.77
N ASN A 16 -19.79 3.02 40.08
CA ASN A 16 -18.69 3.70 39.36
C ASN A 16 -18.80 3.36 37.90
N LEU A 17 -19.50 4.19 37.13
CA LEU A 17 -19.31 4.32 35.70
C LEU A 17 -17.90 4.90 35.50
N CYS A 18 -16.87 4.02 35.52
CA CYS A 18 -15.58 4.34 34.97
C CYS A 18 -15.78 4.59 33.49
N CYS A 19 -16.17 5.82 33.18
CA CYS A 19 -16.12 6.38 31.86
C CYS A 19 -14.63 6.50 31.49
N TRP A 20 -14.06 5.43 30.98
CA TRP A 20 -12.78 5.49 30.30
C TRP A 20 -12.98 6.31 29.03
N LYS A 21 -13.04 7.64 29.17
CA LYS A 21 -12.70 8.54 28.07
C LYS A 21 -11.23 8.23 27.75
N ARG A 22 -11.01 7.34 26.80
CA ARG A 22 -9.72 7.30 26.09
C ARG A 22 -9.47 8.73 25.67
N PHE A 23 -8.54 9.40 26.30
CA PHE A 23 -7.94 10.60 25.77
C PHE A 23 -7.24 10.15 24.48
N PHE A 24 -7.96 10.18 23.36
CA PHE A 24 -7.33 10.10 22.07
C PHE A 24 -6.42 11.30 21.98
N ALA A 25 -5.12 11.07 22.03
CA ALA A 25 -4.16 12.12 21.75
C ALA A 25 -4.57 12.68 20.38
N LEU A 26 -4.73 14.02 20.31
CA LEU A 26 -5.04 14.65 19.04
C LEU A 26 -3.95 14.27 18.05
N ILE A 27 -4.32 13.55 16.98
CA ILE A 27 -3.43 13.30 15.86
C ILE A 27 -3.68 14.34 14.78
N ASP A 28 -2.64 14.70 14.05
CA ASP A 28 -2.76 15.64 12.93
C ASP A 28 -3.20 14.88 11.68
N THR A 29 -2.64 13.69 11.46
CA THR A 29 -2.88 12.89 10.26
C THR A 29 -3.25 11.44 10.59
N ALA A 30 -4.32 10.94 9.97
CA ALA A 30 -4.68 9.52 9.94
C ALA A 30 -4.27 8.91 8.59
N PHE A 31 -3.32 7.97 8.58
CA PHE A 31 -3.00 7.19 7.38
C PHE A 31 -3.83 5.91 7.34
N ILE A 32 -4.65 5.75 6.32
CA ILE A 32 -5.59 4.63 6.18
C ILE A 32 -5.15 3.75 5.01
N HIS A 33 -4.76 2.52 5.33
CA HIS A 33 -4.28 1.57 4.33
C HIS A 33 -4.65 0.13 4.69
N ARG A 34 -4.44 -0.80 3.77
CA ARG A 34 -4.67 -2.22 4.05
C ARG A 34 -3.63 -2.74 5.02
N ARG A 35 -4.08 -3.17 6.21
CA ARG A 35 -3.23 -3.71 7.27
C ARG A 35 -3.41 -5.22 7.49
N ALA A 36 -4.38 -5.82 6.80
CA ALA A 36 -4.60 -7.25 6.88
C ALA A 36 -3.54 -7.99 6.07
N GLU A 37 -2.97 -9.05 6.66
CA GLU A 37 -2.03 -9.98 6.04
C GLU A 37 -0.54 -9.54 6.04
N ASN A 38 0.34 -10.53 5.96
CA ASN A 38 1.80 -10.37 5.94
C ASN A 38 2.33 -9.90 4.57
N ASN A 39 1.57 -9.13 3.80
CA ASN A 39 1.99 -8.66 2.49
C ASN A 39 2.88 -7.42 2.64
N VAL A 40 4.18 -7.61 2.46
CA VAL A 40 5.18 -6.54 2.60
C VAL A 40 4.88 -5.33 1.70
N GLY A 41 4.28 -5.56 0.52
CA GLY A 41 3.90 -4.48 -0.40
C GLY A 41 2.76 -3.61 0.13
N ASP A 42 1.78 -4.19 0.82
CA ASP A 42 0.64 -3.44 1.37
C ASP A 42 1.07 -2.59 2.58
N PHE A 43 2.06 -3.03 3.35
CA PHE A 43 2.65 -2.22 4.41
C PHE A 43 3.60 -1.14 3.88
N ALA A 44 4.36 -1.44 2.83
CA ALA A 44 5.33 -0.52 2.27
C ALA A 44 4.70 0.63 1.48
N CYS A 45 3.46 0.50 1.02
CA CYS A 45 2.88 1.45 0.07
C CYS A 45 2.22 2.67 0.72
N THR A 46 2.06 2.71 2.06
CA THR A 46 1.48 3.88 2.72
C THR A 46 2.45 5.06 2.73
N PRO A 47 2.02 6.27 2.33
CA PRO A 47 2.86 7.46 2.32
C PRO A 47 3.42 7.83 3.71
N GLY A 48 2.70 7.50 4.78
CA GLY A 48 3.12 7.78 6.16
C GLY A 48 4.44 7.12 6.59
N ASN A 49 4.93 6.15 5.82
CA ASN A 49 6.25 5.58 6.07
C ASN A 49 7.39 6.49 5.59
N TYR A 50 7.12 7.51 4.77
CA TYR A 50 8.13 8.26 4.03
C TYR A 50 7.99 9.78 4.16
N PHE A 51 6.80 10.27 4.51
CA PHE A 51 6.49 11.69 4.56
C PHE A 51 6.00 12.09 5.94
N ASP A 52 6.53 13.19 6.44
CA ASP A 52 6.10 13.79 7.70
C ASP A 52 4.93 14.75 7.44
N LEU A 53 3.76 14.37 7.95
CA LEU A 53 2.54 15.19 7.93
C LEU A 53 2.04 15.43 9.37
N GLY A 54 2.98 15.66 10.29
CA GLY A 54 2.71 15.89 11.70
C GLY A 54 2.49 14.58 12.48
N ARG A 55 1.96 14.72 13.69
CA ARG A 55 1.70 13.58 14.57
C ARG A 55 0.64 12.68 13.96
N HIS A 56 0.99 11.43 13.65
CA HIS A 56 0.12 10.55 12.89
C HIS A 56 -0.02 9.15 13.48
N GLU A 57 -1.07 8.47 13.04
CA GLU A 57 -1.32 7.05 13.32
C GLU A 57 -1.82 6.34 12.06
N PHE A 58 -1.66 4.99 12.06
CA PHE A 58 -2.04 4.13 10.95
C PHE A 58 -3.30 3.34 11.28
N PHE A 59 -4.25 3.34 10.35
CA PHE A 59 -5.56 2.69 10.46
C PHE A 59 -5.80 1.72 9.29
N GLY A 60 -6.57 0.67 9.55
CA GLY A 60 -7.18 -0.14 8.51
C GLY A 60 -8.52 0.45 8.05
N PHE A 61 -8.99 0.10 6.84
CA PHE A 61 -10.25 0.60 6.28
C PHE A 61 -11.50 0.28 7.10
N SER A 62 -11.46 -0.72 7.97
CA SER A 62 -12.56 -1.09 8.87
C SER A 62 -12.47 -0.44 10.25
N GLN A 63 -11.45 0.37 10.52
CA GLN A 63 -11.24 1.02 11.81
C GLN A 63 -11.80 2.44 11.80
N GLU A 64 -12.44 2.81 12.91
CA GLU A 64 -12.86 4.18 13.15
C GLU A 64 -11.62 5.07 13.40
N ILE A 65 -11.55 6.21 12.71
CA ILE A 65 -10.46 7.18 12.90
C ILE A 65 -10.89 8.24 13.93
N PRO A 66 -9.98 8.78 14.73
CA PRO A 66 -10.25 9.94 15.58
C PRO A 66 -10.43 11.21 14.73
N SER A 67 -10.92 12.29 15.36
CA SER A 67 -10.89 13.61 14.71
C SER A 67 -9.46 14.03 14.42
N CYS A 68 -9.20 14.44 13.18
CA CYS A 68 -7.87 14.82 12.70
C CYS A 68 -7.97 15.95 11.66
N ASN A 69 -6.82 16.57 11.35
CA ASN A 69 -6.78 17.60 10.30
C ASN A 69 -6.79 16.94 8.92
N LEU A 70 -6.10 15.83 8.75
CA LEU A 70 -5.90 15.16 7.48
C LEU A 70 -6.17 13.65 7.59
N ALA A 71 -6.94 13.10 6.66
CA ALA A 71 -6.99 11.67 6.39
C ALA A 71 -6.32 11.37 5.04
N VAL A 72 -5.32 10.51 5.03
CA VAL A 72 -4.64 10.04 3.82
C VAL A 72 -5.02 8.59 3.57
N LEU A 73 -5.80 8.36 2.52
CA LEU A 73 -6.21 7.03 2.10
C LEU A 73 -5.27 6.55 1.01
N GLY A 74 -4.64 5.41 1.21
CA GLY A 74 -3.91 4.92 0.08
C GLY A 74 -2.73 4.04 0.31
N GLY A 75 -2.17 3.78 -0.85
CA GLY A 75 -1.23 2.72 -1.09
C GLY A 75 -1.93 1.40 -1.42
N GLY A 76 -1.32 0.60 -2.26
CA GLY A 76 -1.83 -0.71 -2.64
C GLY A 76 -2.98 -0.69 -3.67
N GLN A 77 -3.54 -1.86 -3.96
CA GLN A 77 -4.71 -2.01 -4.82
C GLN A 77 -5.98 -2.01 -3.95
N VAL A 78 -6.39 -0.84 -3.52
CA VAL A 78 -7.42 -0.65 -2.49
C VAL A 78 -8.54 0.30 -2.92
N PHE A 79 -8.73 0.50 -4.21
CA PHE A 79 -9.71 1.46 -4.72
C PHE A 79 -11.11 1.26 -4.15
N ARG A 80 -11.60 0.01 -4.05
CA ARG A 80 -12.89 -0.29 -3.43
C ARG A 80 -12.94 0.08 -1.95
N ASP A 81 -11.87 -0.18 -1.22
CA ASP A 81 -11.79 0.16 0.19
C ASP A 81 -11.81 1.68 0.38
N VAL A 82 -11.16 2.43 -0.53
CA VAL A 82 -11.16 3.90 -0.56
C VAL A 82 -12.54 4.44 -0.86
N VAL A 83 -13.21 3.95 -1.91
CA VAL A 83 -14.56 4.37 -2.28
C VAL A 83 -15.55 4.14 -1.13
N ASN A 84 -15.49 2.97 -0.51
CA ASN A 84 -16.34 2.67 0.64
C ASN A 84 -16.06 3.62 1.81
N SER A 85 -14.79 3.92 2.11
CA SER A 85 -14.41 4.83 3.19
C SER A 85 -14.82 6.27 2.92
N THR A 86 -14.77 6.74 1.68
CA THR A 86 -15.19 8.10 1.32
C THR A 86 -16.72 8.26 1.34
N THR A 87 -17.47 7.19 1.09
CA THR A 87 -18.94 7.18 1.16
C THR A 87 -19.47 6.98 2.58
N TYR A 88 -18.71 6.33 3.47
CA TYR A 88 -19.15 5.91 4.80
C TYR A 88 -18.55 6.71 5.96
N ASP A 89 -18.19 7.92 5.85
CA ASP A 89 -17.84 8.75 7.00
C ASP A 89 -16.36 8.79 7.42
N LEU A 90 -15.58 9.49 6.62
CA LEU A 90 -14.38 10.16 7.11
C LEU A 90 -14.72 11.53 7.72
N GLY A 91 -15.96 11.72 8.18
CA GLY A 91 -16.51 12.99 8.64
C GLY A 91 -15.77 13.64 9.80
N ARG A 92 -14.82 12.94 10.39
CA ARG A 92 -13.94 13.46 11.44
C ARG A 92 -12.65 14.08 10.92
N ALA A 93 -12.30 13.89 9.65
CA ALA A 93 -11.15 14.53 9.03
C ALA A 93 -11.57 15.83 8.33
N LYS A 94 -10.82 16.93 8.56
CA LYS A 94 -11.09 18.22 7.90
C LYS A 94 -10.72 18.16 6.41
N LYS A 95 -9.64 17.47 6.08
CA LYS A 95 -9.11 17.25 4.73
C LYS A 95 -8.94 15.78 4.42
N ARG A 96 -9.15 15.40 3.18
CA ARG A 96 -9.11 14.01 2.71
C ARG A 96 -8.30 13.91 1.43
N VAL A 97 -7.33 13.01 1.42
CA VAL A 97 -6.40 12.80 0.31
C VAL A 97 -6.37 11.33 -0.07
N VAL A 98 -6.45 11.05 -1.36
CA VAL A 98 -6.19 9.72 -1.92
C VAL A 98 -4.81 9.74 -2.58
N TRP A 99 -3.88 8.92 -2.10
CA TRP A 99 -2.49 8.95 -2.53
C TRP A 99 -2.06 7.63 -3.18
N GLY A 100 -1.84 7.64 -4.49
CA GLY A 100 -1.25 6.53 -5.23
C GLY A 100 -2.02 5.21 -5.15
N VAL A 101 -3.35 5.28 -5.11
CA VAL A 101 -4.21 4.10 -5.03
C VAL A 101 -4.24 3.35 -6.35
N GLY A 102 -4.09 2.03 -6.29
CA GLY A 102 -4.25 1.15 -7.43
C GLY A 102 -5.69 0.71 -7.65
N ILE A 103 -6.15 0.75 -8.91
CA ILE A 103 -7.45 0.29 -9.35
C ILE A 103 -7.35 -1.14 -9.88
N SER A 104 -8.35 -1.94 -9.61
CA SER A 104 -8.55 -3.23 -10.28
C SER A 104 -9.21 -3.01 -11.65
N PRO A 105 -8.86 -3.78 -12.70
CA PRO A 105 -9.56 -3.73 -13.98
C PRO A 105 -11.06 -3.93 -13.88
N LYS A 106 -11.51 -4.69 -12.88
CA LYS A 106 -12.94 -4.92 -12.61
C LYS A 106 -13.64 -3.67 -12.07
N ASP A 107 -12.90 -2.79 -11.41
CA ASP A 107 -13.45 -1.59 -10.78
C ASP A 107 -13.54 -0.42 -11.77
N ARG A 108 -12.74 -0.46 -12.86
CA ARG A 108 -12.68 0.61 -13.88
C ARG A 108 -14.00 0.83 -14.63
N ALA A 109 -14.82 -0.22 -14.78
CA ALA A 109 -16.08 -0.13 -15.50
C ALA A 109 -17.29 0.25 -14.62
N SER A 110 -17.14 0.17 -13.28
CA SER A 110 -18.28 0.27 -12.37
C SER A 110 -18.24 1.46 -11.42
N VAL A 111 -17.08 2.11 -11.25
CA VAL A 111 -16.93 3.21 -10.28
C VAL A 111 -15.98 4.23 -10.88
N GLY A 112 -16.50 5.33 -11.37
CA GLY A 112 -15.71 6.46 -11.83
C GLY A 112 -14.90 7.06 -10.65
N TYR A 113 -13.77 7.64 -10.95
CA TYR A 113 -13.03 8.49 -10.01
C TYR A 113 -13.88 9.66 -9.49
N ASP A 114 -14.90 10.05 -10.25
CA ASP A 114 -15.88 11.07 -9.89
C ASP A 114 -16.47 10.89 -8.48
N LEU A 115 -16.68 9.63 -8.04
CA LEU A 115 -17.15 9.34 -6.69
C LEU A 115 -16.10 9.64 -5.62
N VAL A 116 -14.83 9.52 -5.95
CA VAL A 116 -13.72 9.82 -5.04
C VAL A 116 -13.43 11.30 -5.05
N GLU A 117 -13.38 11.94 -6.22
CA GLU A 117 -13.14 13.37 -6.39
C GLU A 117 -14.19 14.23 -5.65
N GLY A 118 -15.46 13.84 -5.70
CA GLY A 118 -16.53 14.57 -4.99
C GLY A 118 -16.41 14.56 -3.46
N ASN A 119 -15.58 13.68 -2.88
CA ASN A 119 -15.44 13.49 -1.44
C ASN A 119 -14.02 13.71 -0.90
N CYS A 120 -13.05 13.95 -1.77
CA CYS A 120 -11.66 14.14 -1.41
C CYS A 120 -11.11 15.48 -1.95
N ASP A 121 -10.23 16.10 -1.18
CA ASP A 121 -9.60 17.37 -1.56
C ASP A 121 -8.51 17.17 -2.63
N LEU A 122 -7.81 16.05 -2.59
CA LEU A 122 -6.81 15.64 -3.60
C LEU A 122 -6.92 14.14 -3.88
N VAL A 123 -6.82 13.78 -5.17
CA VAL A 123 -6.91 12.39 -5.61
C VAL A 123 -5.79 12.06 -6.59
N SER A 124 -5.08 10.97 -6.30
CA SER A 124 -4.07 10.43 -7.21
C SER A 124 -4.12 8.90 -7.32
N THR A 125 -3.63 8.39 -8.42
CA THR A 125 -3.55 6.95 -8.69
C THR A 125 -2.16 6.53 -9.14
N ARG A 126 -1.77 5.29 -8.80
CA ARG A 126 -0.56 4.66 -9.35
C ARG A 126 -0.76 4.01 -10.72
N ASN A 127 -1.97 4.03 -11.24
CA ASN A 127 -2.30 3.49 -12.54
C ASN A 127 -2.05 4.55 -13.62
N TRP A 128 -1.10 4.31 -14.52
CA TRP A 128 -0.83 5.19 -15.65
C TRP A 128 -1.97 5.20 -16.69
N GLY A 129 -2.20 6.36 -17.30
CA GLY A 129 -3.19 6.50 -18.36
C GLY A 129 -4.64 6.51 -17.87
N ILE A 130 -4.90 6.87 -16.61
CA ILE A 130 -6.25 7.14 -16.12
C ILE A 130 -6.54 8.62 -16.33
N GLU A 131 -7.47 8.89 -17.24
CA GLU A 131 -7.91 10.24 -17.55
C GLU A 131 -8.58 10.90 -16.34
N GLY A 132 -8.35 12.21 -16.13
CA GLY A 132 -8.91 12.98 -15.03
C GLY A 132 -8.30 12.70 -13.65
N CYS A 133 -7.29 11.84 -13.54
CA CYS A 133 -6.65 11.53 -12.27
C CYS A 133 -5.13 11.71 -12.32
N GLU A 134 -4.59 12.39 -11.32
CA GLU A 134 -3.14 12.59 -11.22
C GLU A 134 -2.41 11.26 -11.04
N TYR A 135 -1.37 11.03 -11.85
CA TYR A 135 -0.53 9.85 -11.70
C TYR A 135 0.53 10.09 -10.63
N VAL A 136 0.45 9.31 -9.55
CA VAL A 136 1.47 9.28 -8.50
C VAL A 136 1.81 7.81 -8.22
N PRO A 137 3.00 7.34 -8.58
CA PRO A 137 3.38 5.94 -8.39
C PRO A 137 3.49 5.59 -6.90
N CYS A 138 3.66 4.30 -6.60
CA CYS A 138 3.69 3.83 -5.23
C CYS A 138 4.74 4.56 -4.38
N ALA A 139 4.34 5.11 -3.24
CA ALA A 139 5.19 5.85 -2.32
C ALA A 139 6.39 5.04 -1.79
N SER A 140 6.36 3.69 -1.90
CA SER A 140 7.49 2.84 -1.50
C SER A 140 8.81 3.17 -2.21
N ALA A 141 8.79 3.85 -3.37
CA ALA A 141 9.99 4.36 -4.04
C ALA A 141 10.78 5.39 -3.20
N MET A 142 10.12 6.04 -2.24
CA MET A 142 10.76 6.98 -1.32
C MET A 142 11.67 6.30 -0.29
N SER A 143 11.61 4.98 -0.17
CA SER A 143 12.46 4.24 0.77
C SER A 143 13.94 4.39 0.43
N PRO A 144 14.81 4.65 1.43
CA PRO A 144 16.25 4.69 1.23
C PRO A 144 16.86 3.33 0.86
N LEU A 145 16.09 2.23 0.96
CA LEU A 145 16.52 0.91 0.54
C LEU A 145 16.86 0.82 -0.96
N PHE A 146 16.42 1.79 -1.76
CA PHE A 146 16.72 1.85 -3.19
C PHE A 146 17.96 2.69 -3.54
N ASP A 147 18.58 3.40 -2.59
CA ASP A 147 19.64 4.36 -2.88
C ASP A 147 20.96 3.70 -3.30
N ASN A 148 21.26 2.55 -2.73
CA ASN A 148 22.53 1.84 -2.94
C ASN A 148 22.27 0.36 -3.23
N ALA A 149 21.70 0.06 -4.40
CA ALA A 149 21.50 -1.32 -4.83
C ALA A 149 22.85 -2.05 -4.97
N PRO A 150 23.06 -3.17 -4.26
CA PRO A 150 24.31 -3.92 -4.39
C PRO A 150 24.43 -4.55 -5.78
N GLU A 151 25.66 -4.91 -6.17
CA GLU A 151 25.85 -5.73 -7.37
C GLU A 151 25.11 -7.06 -7.24
N PRO A 152 24.47 -7.54 -8.32
CA PRO A 152 23.76 -8.80 -8.29
C PRO A 152 24.71 -9.97 -8.07
N THR A 153 24.26 -10.92 -7.25
CA THR A 153 24.98 -12.17 -6.93
C THR A 153 24.41 -13.38 -7.65
N HIS A 154 23.27 -13.21 -8.32
CA HIS A 154 22.59 -14.24 -9.11
C HIS A 154 22.21 -13.68 -10.47
N ASP A 155 22.31 -14.51 -11.51
CA ASP A 155 21.87 -14.12 -12.85
C ASP A 155 20.36 -13.89 -12.89
N VAL A 156 19.59 -14.79 -12.24
CA VAL A 156 18.13 -14.73 -12.21
C VAL A 156 17.61 -15.09 -10.81
N VAL A 157 16.61 -14.34 -10.33
CA VAL A 157 15.85 -14.67 -9.11
C VAL A 157 14.35 -14.61 -9.38
N LEU A 158 13.56 -15.40 -8.65
CA LEU A 158 12.11 -15.39 -8.71
C LEU A 158 11.52 -14.75 -7.45
N PHE A 159 10.84 -13.59 -7.60
CA PHE A 159 10.09 -12.99 -6.52
C PHE A 159 8.58 -13.15 -6.74
N GLY A 160 8.00 -14.15 -6.08
CA GLY A 160 6.62 -14.57 -6.30
C GLY A 160 5.57 -13.80 -5.49
N HIS A 161 4.32 -13.91 -5.90
CA HIS A 161 3.16 -13.54 -5.09
C HIS A 161 2.68 -14.76 -4.32
N ALA A 162 2.77 -14.77 -2.98
CA ALA A 162 2.50 -15.94 -2.13
C ALA A 162 1.20 -16.70 -2.46
N LYS A 163 0.14 -15.97 -2.82
CA LYS A 163 -1.19 -16.56 -3.10
C LYS A 163 -1.48 -16.77 -4.60
N LYS A 164 -0.53 -16.48 -5.51
CA LYS A 164 -0.78 -16.50 -6.97
C LYS A 164 0.34 -17.13 -7.78
N SER A 165 1.31 -17.76 -7.11
CA SER A 165 2.46 -18.37 -7.77
C SER A 165 2.26 -19.87 -8.07
N ASP A 166 1.13 -20.46 -7.69
CA ASP A 166 0.87 -21.90 -7.88
C ASP A 166 0.89 -22.32 -9.35
N LYS A 167 0.61 -21.39 -10.26
CA LYS A 167 0.61 -21.62 -11.72
C LYS A 167 1.94 -21.31 -12.40
N LEU A 168 2.92 -20.79 -11.67
CA LEU A 168 4.24 -20.53 -12.24
C LEU A 168 5.02 -21.83 -12.38
N VAL A 169 5.59 -22.05 -13.54
CA VAL A 169 6.59 -23.10 -13.74
C VAL A 169 7.74 -22.89 -12.73
N ARG A 170 8.26 -23.94 -12.14
CA ARG A 170 9.40 -23.90 -11.22
C ARG A 170 10.66 -24.31 -11.95
N VAL A 171 11.70 -23.50 -11.80
CA VAL A 171 13.03 -23.78 -12.35
C VAL A 171 13.93 -24.24 -11.21
N SER A 172 14.43 -25.46 -11.31
CA SER A 172 15.28 -26.05 -10.27
C SER A 172 16.57 -25.21 -10.08
N GLY A 173 16.90 -24.97 -8.80
CA GLY A 173 18.11 -24.21 -8.44
C GLY A 173 17.99 -22.70 -8.55
N MET A 174 16.86 -22.14 -9.03
CA MET A 174 16.62 -20.70 -9.04
C MET A 174 16.28 -20.20 -7.63
N PRO A 175 16.98 -19.20 -7.09
CA PRO A 175 16.60 -18.58 -5.82
C PRO A 175 15.19 -18.00 -5.87
N GLU A 176 14.39 -18.29 -4.84
CA GLU A 176 12.99 -17.88 -4.76
C GLU A 176 12.65 -17.26 -3.42
N GLN A 177 11.87 -16.18 -3.45
CA GLN A 177 11.20 -15.57 -2.30
C GLN A 177 9.82 -15.05 -2.73
N ASN A 178 8.95 -14.75 -1.76
CA ASN A 178 7.63 -14.21 -2.06
C ASN A 178 7.28 -12.99 -1.19
N ASN A 179 6.22 -12.30 -1.55
CA ASN A 179 5.77 -11.05 -0.90
C ASN A 179 5.18 -11.22 0.51
N HIS A 180 5.15 -12.42 1.06
CA HIS A 180 4.77 -12.70 2.46
C HIS A 180 5.97 -13.11 3.32
N SER A 181 7.18 -13.07 2.77
CA SER A 181 8.40 -13.49 3.46
C SER A 181 9.17 -12.28 3.98
N GLY A 182 9.26 -12.14 5.30
CA GLY A 182 10.08 -11.12 5.94
C GLY A 182 9.53 -9.69 5.86
N THR A 183 10.44 -8.74 5.80
CA THR A 183 10.19 -7.29 5.75
C THR A 183 10.35 -6.74 4.33
N MET A 184 10.04 -5.44 4.13
CA MET A 184 10.39 -4.76 2.87
C MET A 184 11.90 -4.78 2.60
N ALA A 185 12.73 -4.64 3.64
CA ALA A 185 14.19 -4.69 3.50
C ALA A 185 14.66 -6.07 2.99
N ASP A 186 14.10 -7.15 3.52
CA ASP A 186 14.41 -8.50 3.06
C ASP A 186 13.99 -8.71 1.60
N ALA A 187 12.79 -8.24 1.23
CA ALA A 187 12.29 -8.33 -0.13
C ALA A 187 13.16 -7.51 -1.12
N VAL A 188 13.49 -6.26 -0.79
CA VAL A 188 14.35 -5.40 -1.62
C VAL A 188 15.75 -5.99 -1.75
N LYS A 189 16.35 -6.48 -0.66
CA LYS A 189 17.65 -7.16 -0.67
C LYS A 189 17.64 -8.40 -1.58
N PHE A 190 16.59 -9.22 -1.48
CA PHE A 190 16.45 -10.39 -2.32
C PHE A 190 16.29 -10.00 -3.80
N ILE A 191 15.42 -9.06 -4.13
CA ILE A 191 15.23 -8.57 -5.49
C ILE A 191 16.52 -7.98 -6.05
N ALA A 192 17.26 -7.22 -5.23
CA ALA A 192 18.54 -6.63 -5.61
C ALA A 192 19.63 -7.68 -5.91
N SER A 193 19.55 -8.88 -5.33
CA SER A 193 20.52 -9.94 -5.55
C SER A 193 20.47 -10.56 -6.97
N GLY A 194 19.37 -10.33 -7.72
CA GLY A 194 19.24 -10.81 -9.09
C GLY A 194 19.64 -9.76 -10.13
N ALA A 195 20.42 -10.17 -11.15
CA ALA A 195 20.62 -9.34 -12.34
C ALA A 195 19.33 -9.22 -13.15
N THR A 196 18.56 -10.31 -13.20
CA THR A 196 17.22 -10.40 -13.77
C THR A 196 16.26 -10.87 -12.70
N VAL A 197 15.12 -10.21 -12.60
CA VAL A 197 14.04 -10.54 -11.66
C VAL A 197 12.82 -11.03 -12.43
N VAL A 198 12.44 -12.28 -12.21
CA VAL A 198 11.17 -12.82 -12.68
C VAL A 198 10.15 -12.65 -11.55
N THR A 199 8.97 -12.11 -11.86
CA THR A 199 7.99 -11.84 -10.81
C THR A 199 6.55 -11.78 -11.31
N ASN A 200 5.63 -12.31 -10.52
CA ASN A 200 4.18 -12.10 -10.66
C ASN A 200 3.62 -11.21 -9.54
N SER A 201 4.48 -10.56 -8.75
CA SER A 201 4.08 -9.58 -7.74
C SER A 201 4.14 -8.16 -8.31
N PHE A 202 3.10 -7.35 -8.09
CA PHE A 202 3.11 -5.93 -8.51
C PHE A 202 4.29 -5.17 -7.88
N HIS A 203 4.47 -5.29 -6.57
CA HIS A 203 5.60 -4.64 -5.90
C HIS A 203 6.94 -5.28 -6.28
N GLY A 204 6.99 -6.60 -6.54
CA GLY A 204 8.18 -7.24 -7.07
C GLY A 204 8.61 -6.63 -8.41
N THR A 205 7.67 -6.41 -9.34
CA THR A 205 7.91 -5.73 -10.61
C THR A 205 8.38 -4.29 -10.39
N TYR A 206 7.64 -3.53 -9.59
CA TYR A 206 7.93 -2.12 -9.33
C TYR A 206 9.30 -1.92 -8.65
N TRP A 207 9.60 -2.69 -7.61
CA TRP A 207 10.87 -2.59 -6.88
C TRP A 207 12.06 -3.03 -7.71
N ALA A 208 11.91 -4.06 -8.53
CA ALA A 208 12.96 -4.48 -9.46
C ALA A 208 13.27 -3.38 -10.49
N MET A 209 12.25 -2.69 -11.02
CA MET A 209 12.45 -1.53 -11.90
C MET A 209 13.10 -0.36 -11.15
N CYS A 210 12.68 -0.06 -9.91
CA CYS A 210 13.31 0.97 -9.07
C CYS A 210 14.80 0.67 -8.79
N LEU A 211 15.18 -0.61 -8.65
CA LEU A 211 16.56 -1.06 -8.47
C LEU A 211 17.36 -1.11 -9.78
N GLY A 212 16.76 -0.76 -10.92
CA GLY A 212 17.41 -0.83 -12.23
C GLY A 212 17.75 -2.26 -12.65
N ARG A 213 17.02 -3.27 -12.17
CA ARG A 213 17.21 -4.67 -12.59
C ARG A 213 16.46 -4.95 -13.90
N LYS A 214 16.92 -5.95 -14.66
CA LYS A 214 16.11 -6.51 -15.75
C LYS A 214 14.88 -7.17 -15.16
N VAL A 215 13.71 -6.95 -15.75
CA VAL A 215 12.44 -7.45 -15.20
C VAL A 215 11.70 -8.25 -16.26
N LEU A 216 11.28 -9.46 -15.89
CA LEU A 216 10.29 -10.24 -16.60
C LEU A 216 9.07 -10.38 -15.71
N CYS A 217 7.99 -9.70 -16.07
CA CYS A 217 6.73 -9.76 -15.34
C CYS A 217 5.87 -10.92 -15.87
N VAL A 218 5.34 -11.74 -14.95
CA VAL A 218 4.41 -12.84 -15.28
C VAL A 218 3.05 -12.49 -14.68
N PRO A 219 2.21 -11.70 -15.38
CA PRO A 219 1.00 -11.13 -14.81
C PRO A 219 -0.08 -12.20 -14.60
N PHE A 220 -0.75 -12.17 -13.46
CA PHE A 220 -1.95 -13.00 -13.23
C PHE A 220 -3.28 -12.22 -13.42
N ASN A 221 -3.21 -10.93 -13.67
CA ASN A 221 -4.33 -10.08 -14.04
C ASN A 221 -3.84 -8.79 -14.73
N ARG A 222 -4.78 -7.98 -15.21
CA ARG A 222 -4.50 -6.78 -16.00
C ARG A 222 -3.96 -5.58 -15.23
N LYS A 223 -3.78 -5.63 -13.89
CA LYS A 223 -3.21 -4.51 -13.12
C LYS A 223 -1.77 -4.16 -13.52
N PHE A 224 -1.06 -5.10 -14.12
CA PHE A 224 0.32 -4.94 -14.57
C PHE A 224 0.43 -4.13 -15.88
N GLU A 225 -0.68 -3.96 -16.60
CA GLU A 225 -0.74 -3.12 -17.82
C GLU A 225 -0.71 -1.61 -17.51
N PHE A 226 -0.82 -1.23 -16.23
CA PHE A 226 -0.91 0.17 -15.81
C PHE A 226 0.41 0.75 -15.26
N PHE A 227 1.52 0.10 -15.47
CA PHE A 227 2.82 0.72 -15.25
C PHE A 227 3.08 1.77 -16.34
N ARG A 228 3.61 2.93 -15.97
CA ARG A 228 4.03 3.93 -16.93
C ARG A 228 5.16 3.41 -17.83
N GLU A 229 6.15 2.81 -17.20
CA GLU A 229 7.25 2.10 -17.84
C GLU A 229 6.90 0.60 -17.86
N ASN A 230 6.21 0.15 -18.93
CA ASN A 230 5.74 -1.21 -19.04
C ASN A 230 6.88 -2.23 -19.00
N PRO A 231 6.90 -3.19 -18.05
CA PRO A 231 7.88 -4.28 -18.05
C PRO A 231 7.64 -5.23 -19.22
N VAL A 232 8.65 -6.01 -19.59
CA VAL A 232 8.44 -7.16 -20.48
C VAL A 232 7.54 -8.16 -19.77
N MET A 233 6.53 -8.67 -20.45
CA MET A 233 5.56 -9.61 -19.90
C MET A 233 5.67 -10.97 -20.59
N ALA A 234 5.50 -12.05 -19.80
CA ALA A 234 5.45 -13.42 -20.27
C ALA A 234 4.25 -14.16 -19.67
N SER A 235 3.87 -15.29 -20.29
CA SER A 235 2.84 -16.15 -19.71
C SER A 235 3.40 -17.02 -18.56
N PRO A 236 2.54 -17.57 -17.69
CA PRO A 236 2.97 -18.47 -16.63
C PRO A 236 3.65 -19.74 -17.13
N ASP A 237 3.39 -20.15 -18.36
CA ASP A 237 3.85 -21.42 -18.92
C ASP A 237 5.18 -21.28 -19.69
N ASP A 238 5.42 -20.14 -20.33
CA ASP A 238 6.57 -19.91 -21.22
C ASP A 238 7.64 -18.95 -20.68
N TRP A 239 7.44 -18.38 -19.50
CA TRP A 239 8.36 -17.39 -18.95
C TRP A 239 9.83 -17.87 -18.86
N PRO A 240 10.16 -19.16 -18.63
CA PRO A 240 11.56 -19.59 -18.58
C PRO A 240 12.29 -19.32 -19.90
N ASP A 241 11.64 -19.52 -21.02
CA ASP A 241 12.21 -19.28 -22.36
C ASP A 241 12.30 -17.77 -22.69
N GLN A 242 11.52 -16.96 -21.96
CA GLN A 242 11.43 -15.50 -22.14
C GLN A 242 12.42 -14.71 -21.27
N ILE A 243 13.16 -15.34 -20.36
CA ILE A 243 14.12 -14.65 -19.45
C ILE A 243 15.10 -13.78 -20.24
N LYS A 244 15.56 -14.26 -21.39
CA LYS A 244 16.48 -13.53 -22.30
C LYS A 244 15.93 -12.20 -22.80
N ASN A 245 14.61 -12.03 -22.80
CA ASN A 245 13.91 -10.82 -23.26
C ASN A 245 13.68 -9.81 -22.11
N ALA A 246 14.06 -10.17 -20.88
CA ALA A 246 13.92 -9.26 -19.74
C ALA A 246 14.73 -7.97 -19.97
N GLU A 247 14.14 -6.82 -19.70
CA GLU A 247 14.75 -5.51 -19.94
C GLU A 247 14.78 -4.66 -18.66
N ARG A 248 15.72 -3.72 -18.62
CA ARG A 248 15.71 -2.64 -17.64
C ARG A 248 14.75 -1.53 -18.09
N ARG A 249 14.19 -0.83 -17.12
CA ARG A 249 13.44 0.41 -17.32
C ARG A 249 14.19 1.54 -16.62
N GLU A 250 14.64 2.51 -17.39
CA GLU A 250 15.40 3.64 -16.86
C GLU A 250 14.47 4.72 -16.30
N GLY A 251 14.97 5.51 -15.38
CA GLY A 251 14.28 6.65 -14.82
C GLY A 251 13.13 6.34 -13.86
N VAL A 252 12.81 5.07 -13.60
CA VAL A 252 11.64 4.69 -12.76
C VAL A 252 11.75 5.26 -11.36
N LEU A 253 12.87 5.03 -10.66
CA LEU A 253 13.06 5.51 -9.30
C LEU A 253 13.08 7.05 -9.20
N PRO A 254 13.93 7.79 -9.97
CA PRO A 254 13.93 9.24 -9.87
C PRO A 254 12.59 9.87 -10.25
N ASN A 255 11.92 9.39 -11.30
CA ASN A 255 10.61 9.90 -11.69
C ASN A 255 9.56 9.64 -10.60
N ALA A 256 9.57 8.45 -9.99
CA ALA A 256 8.65 8.12 -8.91
C ALA A 256 8.86 9.02 -7.69
N ARG A 257 10.09 9.32 -7.33
CA ARG A 257 10.42 10.22 -6.21
C ARG A 257 9.98 11.64 -6.49
N VAL A 258 10.25 12.16 -7.68
CA VAL A 258 9.80 13.51 -8.08
C VAL A 258 8.28 13.64 -7.98
N LEU A 259 7.54 12.69 -8.54
CA LEU A 259 6.06 12.73 -8.53
C LEU A 259 5.49 12.61 -7.11
N ASN A 260 6.05 11.77 -6.26
CA ASN A 260 5.62 11.66 -4.87
C ASN A 260 5.96 12.93 -4.08
N GLN A 261 7.14 13.55 -4.31
CA GLN A 261 7.52 14.79 -3.67
C GLN A 261 6.60 15.95 -4.08
N GLN A 262 6.29 16.08 -5.36
CA GLN A 262 5.36 17.09 -5.87
C GLN A 262 3.95 16.92 -5.28
N PHE A 263 3.50 15.69 -5.13
CA PHE A 263 2.20 15.43 -4.52
C PHE A 263 2.22 15.72 -3.01
N TYR A 264 3.32 15.41 -2.32
CA TYR A 264 3.52 15.78 -0.91
C TYR A 264 3.41 17.31 -0.70
N GLU A 265 4.05 18.10 -1.55
CA GLU A 265 3.98 19.57 -1.50
C GLU A 265 2.54 20.08 -1.68
N LYS A 266 1.76 19.46 -2.58
CA LYS A 266 0.32 19.78 -2.71
C LYS A 266 -0.45 19.45 -1.43
N VAL A 267 -0.15 18.32 -0.79
CA VAL A 267 -0.79 17.94 0.47
C VAL A 267 -0.41 18.89 1.59
N GLN A 268 0.87 19.31 1.67
CA GLN A 268 1.30 20.31 2.67
C GLN A 268 0.59 21.65 2.48
N ASN A 269 0.36 22.09 1.25
CA ASN A 269 -0.35 23.34 0.96
C ASN A 269 -1.87 23.25 1.24
N LEU A 270 -2.41 22.06 1.44
CA LEU A 270 -3.81 21.83 1.73
C LEU A 270 -4.14 21.97 3.23
N ILE A 271 -3.16 21.72 4.10
CA ILE A 271 -3.31 21.70 5.57
C ILE A 271 -2.67 22.92 6.22
#